data_c49d42d7c5d79011b2e369e4aaf861fe
#
_entry.id   c49d42d7c5d79011b2e369e4aaf861fe
#
_cell.length_a   1.000
_cell.length_b   1.000
_cell.length_c   1.000
_cell.angle_alpha   90.00
_cell.angle_beta   90.00
_cell.angle_gamma   90.00
#
_symmetry.space_group_name_H-M   'P 1'
#
loop_
_entity.id
_entity.type
_entity.pdbx_description
1 polymer ?
#
loop_
_entity_poly.entity_id
_entity_poly.type
_entity_poly.pdbx_seq_one_letter_code
_entity_poly.pdbx_strand_id
1 'polypeptide(L)'
;MKKLLKLIGLPAALLLALSLFACGEAPQKEKKAEESAKTEEAQAPAPTEEAKVVKAGFIYVSPVGDAGYSYAHDLGRQAVEALPYATTKYAESVPEGADSERVLRNMAREGMDIIFATSFGYMDPVMKVAKEFPDTKFMHCSGFKKGPNVSNYFGRIYQARYLTGLIAGSMTKSNKLGYVAAFPIPEVIRGINAFTLGARQVNPDVKVHVVWTKTWYDPALEKDAAKSLLDAGCDVITQHQDSPAAQEAAQEAGAYCIGYNSDMASFAPKANLTSAIWNWGPMYVKTVQEVRDGSWKGDQSMWWSMQDGVVDIAPMGSMVPDDVKSMVNAKKAELMTGKDTIFAGPIKNQAGEVAIAEGTTPDDGALLGMDWFVEGVVGTTN
;
A
#
# COMPACT_ATOMS: atom_id res chain seq x y z
N MET A 1 -55.73 -20.60 13.03
CA MET A 1 -56.59 -20.00 14.11
C MET A 1 -56.00 -18.67 14.46
N LYS A 2 -56.63 -17.64 14.00
CA LYS A 2 -57.24 -16.50 14.76
C LYS A 2 -56.22 -15.71 15.54
N LYS A 3 -55.88 -14.50 15.04
CA LYS A 3 -56.55 -13.16 15.28
C LYS A 3 -55.81 -12.44 16.40
N LEU A 4 -55.59 -11.15 16.45
CA LEU A 4 -56.07 -9.89 15.85
C LEU A 4 -55.26 -8.77 16.49
N LEU A 5 -54.66 -7.82 15.78
CA LEU A 5 -55.14 -6.43 15.57
C LEU A 5 -55.42 -5.56 16.81
N LYS A 6 -54.77 -4.41 16.89
CA LYS A 6 -55.27 -3.01 17.01
C LYS A 6 -54.14 -2.13 17.51
N LEU A 7 -53.69 -1.15 16.83
CA LEU A 7 -54.18 0.17 16.29
C LEU A 7 -54.60 1.17 17.34
N ILE A 8 -54.24 2.46 17.07
CA ILE A 8 -54.77 3.75 17.58
C ILE A 8 -53.89 4.36 18.68
N GLY A 9 -53.46 5.63 18.63
CA GLY A 9 -53.71 6.77 17.75
C GLY A 9 -53.06 8.02 18.37
N LEU A 10 -52.73 8.97 17.53
CA LEU A 10 -52.45 10.37 17.87
C LEU A 10 -53.72 11.04 18.45
N PRO A 11 -53.66 12.21 19.17
CA PRO A 11 -53.57 13.46 18.44
C PRO A 11 -52.78 14.62 19.08
N ALA A 12 -52.57 15.62 18.23
CA ALA A 12 -52.07 16.96 18.47
C ALA A 12 -53.01 17.82 19.33
N ALA A 13 -52.45 18.81 20.01
CA ALA A 13 -53.19 20.04 20.36
C ALA A 13 -52.25 21.23 20.51
N LEU A 14 -52.50 22.14 19.67
CA LEU A 14 -52.14 23.55 19.54
C LEU A 14 -52.75 24.33 20.70
N LEU A 15 -52.03 25.31 21.29
CA LEU A 15 -52.67 26.45 21.96
C LEU A 15 -51.79 27.71 21.87
N LEU A 16 -52.36 28.65 21.16
CA LEU A 16 -52.02 30.04 21.01
C LEU A 16 -52.55 30.84 22.20
N ALA A 17 -51.80 31.80 22.72
CA ALA A 17 -52.39 32.88 23.52
C ALA A 17 -51.67 34.20 23.28
N LEU A 18 -52.34 35.08 22.57
CA LEU A 18 -52.10 36.53 22.54
C LEU A 18 -52.62 37.15 23.83
N SER A 19 -51.94 38.20 24.30
CA SER A 19 -52.61 39.27 25.02
C SER A 19 -51.87 40.59 24.81
N LEU A 20 -52.63 41.55 24.21
CA LEU A 20 -52.40 42.96 24.04
C LEU A 20 -52.86 43.72 25.32
N PHE A 21 -52.33 44.91 25.49
CA PHE A 21 -52.91 46.18 26.04
C PHE A 21 -51.81 46.97 26.76
N ALA A 22 -51.66 48.24 26.70
CA ALA A 22 -52.10 49.40 25.94
C ALA A 22 -51.50 50.64 26.64
N CYS A 23 -51.15 51.62 25.85
CA CYS A 23 -51.19 53.09 26.07
C CYS A 23 -50.73 53.73 27.38
N GLY A 24 -49.90 54.78 27.18
CA GLY A 24 -49.67 55.91 28.07
C GLY A 24 -48.79 56.98 27.43
N GLU A 25 -49.37 58.17 27.17
CA GLU A 25 -48.94 59.33 26.42
C GLU A 25 -47.83 60.18 27.04
N ALA A 26 -47.19 60.88 26.18
CA ALA A 26 -46.09 61.88 26.09
C ALA A 26 -46.17 63.05 27.12
N PRO A 27 -45.39 64.19 27.10
CA PRO A 27 -44.46 64.63 26.04
C PRO A 27 -43.12 65.29 26.50
N GLN A 28 -42.27 65.54 25.50
CA GLN A 28 -41.31 66.63 25.28
C GLN A 28 -40.12 66.93 26.20
N LYS A 29 -38.93 66.86 25.67
CA LYS A 29 -38.09 68.10 25.36
C LYS A 29 -36.91 67.77 24.48
N GLU A 30 -36.76 68.50 23.41
CA GLU A 30 -35.60 68.54 22.49
C GLU A 30 -34.31 68.93 23.22
N LYS A 31 -33.22 68.23 22.93
CA LYS A 31 -31.85 68.76 22.90
C LYS A 31 -31.11 68.17 21.73
N LYS A 32 -30.80 69.06 20.78
CA LYS A 32 -29.87 68.89 19.68
C LYS A 32 -28.50 68.45 20.25
N ALA A 33 -27.97 67.36 19.77
CA ALA A 33 -26.56 67.03 19.83
C ALA A 33 -26.13 66.54 18.44
N GLU A 34 -25.21 67.24 17.85
CA GLU A 34 -24.51 66.84 16.61
C GLU A 34 -23.80 65.51 16.81
N GLU A 35 -24.21 64.52 16.10
CA GLU A 35 -23.51 63.21 16.05
C GLU A 35 -22.72 63.15 14.71
N SER A 36 -21.41 63.25 14.90
CA SER A 36 -20.40 63.09 13.89
C SER A 36 -20.54 61.69 13.26
N ALA A 37 -20.92 61.60 12.00
CA ALA A 37 -20.93 60.39 11.22
C ALA A 37 -19.48 59.88 11.06
N LYS A 38 -19.07 58.92 11.85
CA LYS A 38 -17.92 58.05 11.54
C LYS A 38 -18.37 57.12 10.43
N THR A 39 -17.88 57.36 9.23
CA THR A 39 -17.89 56.41 8.12
C THR A 39 -17.07 55.19 8.56
N GLU A 40 -17.74 54.07 8.84
CA GLU A 40 -17.12 52.78 8.96
C GLU A 40 -16.64 52.36 7.57
N GLU A 41 -15.33 52.57 7.30
CA GLU A 41 -14.67 51.96 6.14
C GLU A 41 -14.83 50.43 6.26
N ALA A 42 -15.66 49.85 5.42
CA ALA A 42 -15.75 48.42 5.24
C ALA A 42 -14.34 47.92 4.84
N GLN A 43 -13.64 47.29 5.78
CA GLN A 43 -12.40 46.57 5.51
C GLN A 43 -12.68 45.56 4.39
N ALA A 44 -12.04 45.74 3.25
CA ALA A 44 -12.02 44.77 2.20
C ALA A 44 -11.58 43.44 2.78
N PRO A 45 -12.21 42.29 2.41
CA PRO A 45 -11.76 41.01 2.86
C PRO A 45 -10.27 40.83 2.51
N ALA A 46 -9.48 40.38 3.49
CA ALA A 46 -8.08 40.07 3.28
C ALA A 46 -7.95 39.16 2.06
N PRO A 47 -6.92 39.31 1.22
CA PRO A 47 -6.71 38.43 0.08
C PRO A 47 -6.75 37.00 0.60
N THR A 48 -7.68 36.20 0.10
CA THR A 48 -7.65 34.74 0.29
C THR A 48 -6.29 34.29 -0.24
N GLU A 49 -5.41 33.82 0.65
CA GLU A 49 -4.18 33.12 0.26
C GLU A 49 -4.58 32.09 -0.79
N GLU A 50 -4.10 32.26 -2.01
CA GLU A 50 -4.33 31.26 -3.06
C GLU A 50 -3.85 29.93 -2.51
N ALA A 51 -4.76 28.97 -2.37
CA ALA A 51 -4.49 27.70 -1.75
C ALA A 51 -3.29 27.05 -2.49
N LYS A 52 -2.18 26.87 -1.78
CA LYS A 52 -0.92 26.32 -2.33
C LYS A 52 -1.21 25.03 -3.11
N VAL A 53 -0.91 25.04 -4.41
CA VAL A 53 -0.95 23.85 -5.26
C VAL A 53 0.36 23.08 -5.06
N VAL A 54 0.27 21.83 -4.62
CA VAL A 54 1.44 20.95 -4.43
C VAL A 54 1.80 20.27 -5.75
N LYS A 55 3.06 20.41 -6.17
CA LYS A 55 3.62 19.71 -7.32
C LYS A 55 4.31 18.42 -6.87
N ALA A 56 3.76 17.28 -7.25
CA ALA A 56 4.27 15.95 -6.88
C ALA A 56 4.91 15.24 -8.08
N GLY A 57 6.18 14.89 -7.96
CA GLY A 57 6.93 14.10 -8.94
C GLY A 57 6.94 12.62 -8.56
N PHE A 58 6.92 11.73 -9.56
CA PHE A 58 7.02 10.28 -9.38
C PHE A 58 8.03 9.69 -10.35
N ILE A 59 8.90 8.79 -9.88
CA ILE A 59 9.80 8.05 -10.76
C ILE A 59 9.60 6.55 -10.58
N TYR A 60 9.46 5.85 -11.70
CA TYR A 60 9.16 4.41 -11.77
C TYR A 60 10.27 3.64 -12.49
N VAL A 61 10.57 2.43 -12.00
CA VAL A 61 11.64 1.58 -12.53
C VAL A 61 11.24 0.86 -13.81
N SER A 62 9.95 0.59 -14.00
CA SER A 62 9.34 -0.06 -15.15
C SER A 62 8.27 0.83 -15.80
N PRO A 63 7.71 0.47 -16.96
CA PRO A 63 6.60 1.22 -17.55
C PRO A 63 5.35 1.10 -16.69
N VAL A 64 4.51 2.14 -16.69
CA VAL A 64 3.21 2.12 -15.98
C VAL A 64 2.23 1.06 -16.52
N GLY A 65 2.52 0.53 -17.70
CA GLY A 65 1.78 -0.58 -18.32
C GLY A 65 2.28 -1.98 -17.93
N ASP A 66 3.16 -2.10 -16.91
CA ASP A 66 3.69 -3.39 -16.44
C ASP A 66 2.64 -4.31 -15.80
N ALA A 67 1.46 -3.77 -15.49
CA ALA A 67 0.39 -4.40 -14.71
C ALA A 67 0.82 -4.80 -13.29
N GLY A 68 2.02 -4.40 -12.86
CA GLY A 68 2.67 -4.76 -11.62
C GLY A 68 3.01 -3.57 -10.73
N TYR A 69 4.30 -3.43 -10.41
CA TYR A 69 4.77 -2.49 -9.39
C TYR A 69 4.59 -1.03 -9.80
N SER A 70 5.07 -0.63 -10.99
CA SER A 70 4.91 0.73 -11.48
C SER A 70 3.45 1.09 -11.71
N TYR A 71 2.65 0.15 -12.23
CA TYR A 71 1.20 0.32 -12.35
C TYR A 71 0.53 0.60 -11.00
N ALA A 72 0.86 -0.18 -9.96
CA ALA A 72 0.29 0.02 -8.62
C ALA A 72 0.67 1.39 -8.03
N HIS A 73 1.90 1.84 -8.23
CA HIS A 73 2.33 3.18 -7.83
C HIS A 73 1.63 4.29 -8.62
N ASP A 74 1.42 4.08 -9.94
CA ASP A 74 0.71 5.06 -10.77
C ASP A 74 -0.77 5.20 -10.40
N LEU A 75 -1.43 4.13 -9.99
CA LEU A 75 -2.78 4.23 -9.40
C LEU A 75 -2.78 5.14 -8.17
N GLY A 76 -1.74 5.06 -7.34
CA GLY A 76 -1.55 5.96 -6.21
C GLY A 76 -1.31 7.42 -6.64
N ARG A 77 -0.50 7.64 -7.69
CA ARG A 77 -0.30 8.97 -8.29
C ARG A 77 -1.62 9.55 -8.82
N GLN A 78 -2.43 8.75 -9.50
CA GLN A 78 -3.74 9.19 -10.00
C GLN A 78 -4.68 9.63 -8.87
N ALA A 79 -4.62 8.99 -7.70
CA ALA A 79 -5.35 9.44 -6.53
C ALA A 79 -4.88 10.82 -6.04
N VAL A 80 -3.58 11.13 -6.14
CA VAL A 80 -3.05 12.47 -5.87
C VAL A 80 -3.49 13.47 -6.92
N GLU A 81 -3.44 13.12 -8.21
CA GLU A 81 -3.84 13.98 -9.31
C GLU A 81 -5.33 14.38 -9.25
N ALA A 82 -6.17 13.55 -8.66
CA ALA A 82 -7.59 13.85 -8.43
C ALA A 82 -7.82 14.93 -7.35
N LEU A 83 -6.79 15.32 -6.58
CA LEU A 83 -6.92 16.35 -5.56
C LEU A 83 -6.96 17.76 -6.20
N PRO A 84 -7.87 18.63 -5.78
CA PRO A 84 -8.02 19.97 -6.39
C PRO A 84 -6.83 20.90 -6.12
N TYR A 85 -5.92 20.49 -5.24
CA TYR A 85 -4.75 21.26 -4.81
C TYR A 85 -3.43 20.56 -5.14
N ALA A 86 -3.43 19.58 -6.03
CA ALA A 86 -2.21 18.88 -6.44
C ALA A 86 -2.11 18.80 -7.96
N THR A 87 -0.87 18.78 -8.45
CA THR A 87 -0.54 18.42 -9.83
C THR A 87 0.54 17.38 -9.81
N THR A 88 0.50 16.43 -10.75
CA THR A 88 1.47 15.35 -10.80
C THR A 88 2.29 15.36 -12.09
N LYS A 89 3.53 14.88 -11.99
CA LYS A 89 4.41 14.53 -13.12
C LYS A 89 5.06 13.20 -12.82
N TYR A 90 5.25 12.36 -13.83
CA TYR A 90 5.99 11.11 -13.64
C TYR A 90 7.02 10.87 -14.75
N ALA A 91 7.98 10.02 -14.47
CA ALA A 91 8.90 9.42 -15.41
C ALA A 91 8.93 7.91 -15.17
N GLU A 92 8.76 7.13 -16.22
CA GLU A 92 8.73 5.68 -16.19
C GLU A 92 9.97 5.07 -16.86
N SER A 93 10.20 3.78 -16.62
CA SER A 93 11.35 3.04 -17.18
C SER A 93 12.68 3.73 -16.88
N VAL A 94 12.80 4.28 -15.66
CA VAL A 94 14.02 4.96 -15.22
C VAL A 94 14.97 3.94 -14.60
N PRO A 95 16.13 3.66 -15.21
CA PRO A 95 17.12 2.75 -14.64
C PRO A 95 17.63 3.25 -13.30
N GLU A 96 17.93 2.31 -12.39
CA GLU A 96 18.58 2.61 -11.12
C GLU A 96 19.99 3.17 -11.34
N GLY A 97 20.48 3.98 -10.40
CA GLY A 97 21.82 4.59 -10.45
C GLY A 97 21.85 5.97 -11.09
N ALA A 98 22.74 6.20 -12.08
CA ALA A 98 23.00 7.53 -12.63
C ALA A 98 21.80 8.16 -13.35
N ASP A 99 20.98 7.35 -14.00
CA ASP A 99 19.80 7.84 -14.71
C ASP A 99 18.73 8.32 -13.75
N SER A 100 18.47 7.58 -12.67
CA SER A 100 17.52 8.04 -11.64
C SER A 100 18.01 9.31 -10.95
N GLU A 101 19.31 9.45 -10.69
CA GLU A 101 19.89 10.70 -10.15
C GLU A 101 19.61 11.90 -11.09
N ARG A 102 19.80 11.71 -12.40
CA ARG A 102 19.53 12.74 -13.41
C ARG A 102 18.05 13.13 -13.44
N VAL A 103 17.14 12.15 -13.42
CA VAL A 103 15.69 12.41 -13.45
C VAL A 103 15.23 13.10 -12.17
N LEU A 104 15.66 12.64 -10.99
CA LEU A 104 15.38 13.28 -9.70
C LEU A 104 15.82 14.74 -9.66
N ARG A 105 17.05 15.01 -10.13
CA ARG A 105 17.60 16.38 -10.20
C ARG A 105 16.80 17.27 -11.13
N ASN A 106 16.35 16.75 -12.28
CA ASN A 106 15.53 17.51 -13.20
C ASN A 106 14.17 17.84 -12.60
N MET A 107 13.49 16.90 -11.98
CA MET A 107 12.22 17.14 -11.29
C MET A 107 12.36 18.19 -10.17
N ALA A 108 13.42 18.10 -9.38
CA ALA A 108 13.68 19.10 -8.33
C ALA A 108 13.92 20.51 -8.91
N ARG A 109 14.68 20.63 -10.03
CA ARG A 109 14.88 21.90 -10.76
C ARG A 109 13.60 22.46 -11.35
N GLU A 110 12.65 21.62 -11.74
CA GLU A 110 11.33 22.03 -12.22
C GLU A 110 10.41 22.50 -11.09
N GLY A 111 10.89 22.49 -9.86
CA GLY A 111 10.17 23.00 -8.69
C GLY A 111 9.11 22.05 -8.16
N MET A 112 9.35 20.75 -8.21
CA MET A 112 8.51 19.79 -7.48
C MET A 112 8.64 20.02 -5.97
N ASP A 113 7.52 20.13 -5.28
CA ASP A 113 7.48 20.25 -3.81
C ASP A 113 7.85 18.94 -3.14
N ILE A 114 7.46 17.81 -3.73
CA ILE A 114 7.76 16.46 -3.27
C ILE A 114 7.99 15.52 -4.45
N ILE A 115 8.94 14.58 -4.27
CA ILE A 115 9.25 13.54 -5.27
C ILE A 115 9.19 12.17 -4.60
N PHE A 116 8.37 11.28 -5.18
CA PHE A 116 8.26 9.88 -4.79
C PHE A 116 9.17 9.03 -5.70
N ALA A 117 10.18 8.43 -5.10
CA ALA A 117 11.13 7.55 -5.76
C ALA A 117 10.80 6.09 -5.37
N THR A 118 10.30 5.29 -6.32
CA THR A 118 9.57 4.07 -6.00
C THR A 118 10.41 2.79 -6.02
N SER A 119 11.68 2.82 -6.39
CA SER A 119 12.53 1.61 -6.42
C SER A 119 13.60 1.61 -5.33
N PHE A 120 13.95 0.40 -4.82
CA PHE A 120 14.99 0.21 -3.82
C PHE A 120 16.33 0.83 -4.24
N GLY A 121 16.75 0.63 -5.49
CA GLY A 121 18.04 1.15 -5.99
C GLY A 121 18.07 2.65 -6.24
N TYR A 122 16.96 3.38 -6.02
CA TYR A 122 16.96 4.84 -6.03
C TYR A 122 17.45 5.47 -4.72
N MET A 123 17.80 4.66 -3.71
CA MET A 123 18.15 5.13 -2.38
C MET A 123 19.34 6.10 -2.38
N ASP A 124 20.48 5.72 -2.99
CA ASP A 124 21.66 6.56 -3.05
C ASP A 124 21.48 7.79 -3.95
N PRO A 125 20.88 7.68 -5.15
CA PRO A 125 20.46 8.81 -5.97
C PRO A 125 19.60 9.82 -5.19
N VAL A 126 18.58 9.39 -4.45
CA VAL A 126 17.73 10.25 -3.62
C VAL A 126 18.58 10.98 -2.58
N MET A 127 19.39 10.27 -1.80
CA MET A 127 20.24 10.89 -0.75
C MET A 127 21.23 11.91 -1.31
N LYS A 128 21.72 11.71 -2.53
CA LYS A 128 22.63 12.62 -3.20
C LYS A 128 21.91 13.88 -3.67
N VAL A 129 20.79 13.72 -4.39
CA VAL A 129 20.01 14.84 -4.94
C VAL A 129 19.36 15.67 -3.83
N ALA A 130 18.89 15.05 -2.77
CA ALA A 130 18.26 15.74 -1.65
C ALA A 130 19.18 16.78 -0.97
N LYS A 131 20.49 16.53 -0.95
CA LYS A 131 21.47 17.49 -0.43
C LYS A 131 21.61 18.73 -1.31
N GLU A 132 21.35 18.59 -2.62
CA GLU A 132 21.44 19.69 -3.58
C GLU A 132 20.15 20.56 -3.58
N PHE A 133 19.01 19.98 -3.13
CA PHE A 133 17.67 20.60 -3.14
C PHE A 133 17.01 20.49 -1.77
N PRO A 134 17.46 21.26 -0.75
CA PRO A 134 16.95 21.13 0.61
C PRO A 134 15.48 21.49 0.79
N ASP A 135 14.91 22.29 -0.11
CA ASP A 135 13.50 22.69 -0.08
C ASP A 135 12.55 21.64 -0.68
N THR A 136 13.07 20.79 -1.59
CA THR A 136 12.31 19.67 -2.17
C THR A 136 12.29 18.50 -1.20
N LYS A 137 11.12 17.92 -0.98
CA LYS A 137 10.90 16.75 -0.15
C LYS A 137 11.03 15.48 -0.97
N PHE A 138 11.63 14.44 -0.39
CA PHE A 138 11.81 13.15 -1.05
C PHE A 138 11.21 12.03 -0.22
N MET A 139 10.40 11.20 -0.88
CA MET A 139 9.84 9.98 -0.34
C MET A 139 10.43 8.79 -1.08
N HIS A 140 11.24 8.00 -0.39
CA HIS A 140 11.90 6.83 -0.98
C HIS A 140 11.20 5.53 -0.55
N CYS A 141 10.72 4.76 -1.53
CA CYS A 141 10.07 3.47 -1.29
C CYS A 141 11.11 2.37 -1.04
N SER A 142 10.82 1.51 -0.07
CA SER A 142 11.61 0.32 0.35
C SER A 142 13.03 0.56 0.84
N GLY A 143 13.52 1.79 0.87
CA GLY A 143 14.84 2.13 1.41
C GLY A 143 14.87 2.26 2.92
N PHE A 144 16.08 2.50 3.45
CA PHE A 144 16.32 2.71 4.88
C PHE A 144 17.11 3.99 5.21
N LYS A 145 17.72 4.64 4.21
CA LYS A 145 18.42 5.91 4.40
C LYS A 145 17.43 7.07 4.48
N LYS A 146 17.71 8.01 5.39
CA LYS A 146 16.86 9.16 5.70
C LYS A 146 17.69 10.43 5.84
N GLY A 147 17.02 11.57 5.86
CA GLY A 147 17.65 12.88 6.03
C GLY A 147 16.63 13.99 6.30
N PRO A 148 17.08 15.23 6.51
CA PRO A 148 16.21 16.36 6.88
C PRO A 148 15.02 16.57 5.93
N ASN A 149 15.22 16.30 4.63
CA ASN A 149 14.20 16.38 3.59
C ASN A 149 13.96 15.05 2.87
N VAL A 150 14.37 13.93 3.48
CA VAL A 150 14.17 12.56 2.97
C VAL A 150 13.50 11.71 4.03
N SER A 151 12.39 11.08 3.66
CA SER A 151 11.75 10.02 4.43
C SER A 151 11.63 8.78 3.58
N ASN A 152 11.59 7.61 4.21
CA ASN A 152 11.29 6.37 3.50
C ASN A 152 9.93 5.82 3.91
N TYR A 153 9.36 5.02 3.02
CA TYR A 153 8.09 4.37 3.24
C TYR A 153 8.07 2.98 2.61
N PHE A 154 7.29 2.10 3.19
CA PHE A 154 6.98 0.80 2.62
C PHE A 154 5.68 0.24 3.22
N GLY A 155 5.18 -0.87 2.64
CA GLY A 155 4.07 -1.61 3.19
C GLY A 155 4.51 -2.95 3.76
N ARG A 156 3.78 -3.48 4.75
CA ARG A 156 3.97 -4.81 5.33
C ARG A 156 3.38 -5.88 4.40
N ILE A 157 3.83 -5.92 3.13
CA ILE A 157 3.30 -6.84 2.10
C ILE A 157 3.44 -8.31 2.52
N TYR A 158 4.36 -8.61 3.45
CA TYR A 158 4.48 -9.94 4.00
C TYR A 158 3.17 -10.44 4.66
N GLN A 159 2.29 -9.54 5.13
CA GLN A 159 0.97 -9.90 5.64
C GLN A 159 0.09 -10.49 4.54
N ALA A 160 0.03 -9.83 3.38
CA ALA A 160 -0.66 -10.36 2.20
C ALA A 160 0.01 -11.64 1.69
N ARG A 161 1.35 -11.71 1.69
CA ARG A 161 2.10 -12.93 1.32
C ARG A 161 1.74 -14.12 2.20
N TYR A 162 1.60 -13.91 3.50
CA TYR A 162 1.16 -14.98 4.41
C TYR A 162 -0.24 -15.47 4.07
N LEU A 163 -1.19 -14.57 3.81
CA LEU A 163 -2.56 -14.94 3.42
C LEU A 163 -2.57 -15.70 2.09
N THR A 164 -1.77 -15.27 1.11
CA THR A 164 -1.66 -16.01 -0.17
C THR A 164 -0.95 -17.35 0.02
N GLY A 165 -0.06 -17.46 0.99
CA GLY A 165 0.55 -18.73 1.41
C GLY A 165 -0.49 -19.73 1.93
N LEU A 166 -1.42 -19.30 2.79
CA LEU A 166 -2.54 -20.14 3.26
C LEU A 166 -3.33 -20.73 2.08
N ILE A 167 -3.63 -19.89 1.07
CA ILE A 167 -4.33 -20.33 -0.13
C ILE A 167 -3.48 -21.37 -0.90
N ALA A 168 -2.22 -21.04 -1.17
CA ALA A 168 -1.32 -21.93 -1.93
C ALA A 168 -1.14 -23.28 -1.26
N GLY A 169 -0.93 -23.30 0.06
CA GLY A 169 -0.79 -24.53 0.84
C GLY A 169 -2.05 -25.41 0.85
N SER A 170 -3.24 -24.79 0.80
CA SER A 170 -4.51 -25.49 0.70
C SER A 170 -4.79 -26.02 -0.70
N MET A 171 -4.25 -25.38 -1.76
CA MET A 171 -4.57 -25.69 -3.16
C MET A 171 -3.57 -26.64 -3.82
N THR A 172 -2.33 -26.73 -3.33
CA THR A 172 -1.30 -27.60 -3.90
C THR A 172 -1.66 -29.09 -3.72
N LYS A 173 -1.30 -29.88 -4.73
CA LYS A 173 -1.40 -31.35 -4.73
C LYS A 173 -0.02 -31.99 -4.71
N SER A 174 0.98 -31.27 -5.24
CA SER A 174 2.36 -31.76 -5.32
C SER A 174 3.17 -31.48 -4.05
N ASN A 175 2.69 -30.63 -3.16
CA ASN A 175 3.41 -30.04 -2.04
C ASN A 175 4.64 -29.20 -2.48
N LYS A 176 4.72 -28.84 -3.76
CA LYS A 176 5.77 -28.01 -4.34
C LYS A 176 5.18 -26.71 -4.86
N LEU A 177 5.56 -25.60 -4.23
CA LEU A 177 5.18 -24.27 -4.66
C LEU A 177 6.38 -23.60 -5.32
N GLY A 178 6.17 -22.87 -6.41
CA GLY A 178 7.19 -22.13 -7.11
C GLY A 178 7.13 -20.63 -6.77
N TYR A 179 8.29 -20.02 -6.53
CA TYR A 179 8.41 -18.59 -6.26
C TYR A 179 9.44 -17.98 -7.21
N VAL A 180 8.96 -17.19 -8.18
CA VAL A 180 9.82 -16.40 -9.07
C VAL A 180 10.17 -15.09 -8.33
N ALA A 181 11.46 -14.85 -8.08
CA ALA A 181 11.94 -13.77 -7.26
C ALA A 181 12.96 -12.88 -7.97
N ALA A 182 12.94 -11.56 -7.70
CA ALA A 182 13.84 -10.60 -8.32
C ALA A 182 15.25 -10.64 -7.72
N PHE A 183 15.44 -10.06 -6.57
CA PHE A 183 16.73 -9.94 -5.88
C PHE A 183 16.68 -10.46 -4.46
N PRO A 184 17.76 -11.07 -3.94
CA PRO A 184 17.82 -11.58 -2.56
C PRO A 184 18.06 -10.45 -1.56
N ILE A 185 17.12 -9.52 -1.47
CA ILE A 185 17.10 -8.44 -0.48
C ILE A 185 16.08 -8.73 0.63
N PRO A 186 16.20 -8.11 1.80
CA PRO A 186 15.36 -8.41 2.96
C PRO A 186 13.85 -8.35 2.69
N GLU A 187 13.38 -7.42 1.87
CA GLU A 187 11.94 -7.33 1.55
C GLU A 187 11.44 -8.56 0.80
N VAL A 188 12.22 -9.07 -0.15
CA VAL A 188 11.86 -10.25 -0.96
C VAL A 188 11.96 -11.52 -0.11
N ILE A 189 13.06 -11.68 0.64
CA ILE A 189 13.29 -12.79 1.56
C ILE A 189 12.17 -12.88 2.58
N ARG A 190 11.80 -11.78 3.22
CA ARG A 190 10.70 -11.70 4.19
C ARG A 190 9.36 -12.09 3.55
N GLY A 191 9.12 -11.66 2.30
CA GLY A 191 7.93 -12.05 1.54
C GLY A 191 7.86 -13.55 1.28
N ILE A 192 8.96 -14.16 0.86
CA ILE A 192 9.08 -15.61 0.65
C ILE A 192 8.85 -16.37 1.97
N ASN A 193 9.46 -15.88 3.06
CA ASN A 193 9.31 -16.49 4.38
C ASN A 193 7.86 -16.44 4.86
N ALA A 194 7.20 -15.31 4.77
CA ALA A 194 5.79 -15.16 5.18
C ALA A 194 4.86 -16.06 4.34
N PHE A 195 5.07 -16.13 3.03
CA PHE A 195 4.34 -17.04 2.14
C PHE A 195 4.55 -18.50 2.54
N THR A 196 5.79 -18.89 2.82
CA THR A 196 6.13 -20.26 3.25
C THR A 196 5.50 -20.60 4.59
N LEU A 197 5.54 -19.68 5.57
CA LEU A 197 4.89 -19.86 6.88
C LEU A 197 3.38 -20.03 6.72
N GLY A 198 2.73 -19.22 5.87
CA GLY A 198 1.31 -19.36 5.57
C GLY A 198 0.98 -20.71 4.92
N ALA A 199 1.75 -21.13 3.93
CA ALA A 199 1.53 -22.42 3.25
C ALA A 199 1.71 -23.60 4.20
N ARG A 200 2.75 -23.59 5.03
CA ARG A 200 3.05 -24.64 5.98
C ARG A 200 2.13 -24.65 7.21
N GLN A 201 1.46 -23.56 7.51
CA GLN A 201 0.43 -23.50 8.55
C GLN A 201 -0.74 -24.47 8.25
N VAL A 202 -1.09 -24.63 6.98
CA VAL A 202 -2.20 -25.50 6.54
C VAL A 202 -1.72 -26.82 5.95
N ASN A 203 -0.48 -26.87 5.45
CA ASN A 203 0.14 -28.06 4.89
C ASN A 203 1.64 -28.11 5.24
N PRO A 204 2.01 -28.77 6.35
CA PRO A 204 3.39 -28.80 6.86
C PRO A 204 4.43 -29.39 5.89
N ASP A 205 3.99 -30.21 4.93
CA ASP A 205 4.88 -30.90 3.98
C ASP A 205 5.29 -30.02 2.80
N VAL A 206 4.69 -28.84 2.65
CA VAL A 206 4.97 -27.92 1.55
C VAL A 206 6.44 -27.50 1.54
N LYS A 207 6.98 -27.46 0.33
CA LYS A 207 8.28 -26.84 -0.01
C LYS A 207 8.07 -25.71 -1.01
N VAL A 208 8.70 -24.56 -0.76
CA VAL A 208 8.68 -23.38 -1.64
C VAL A 208 10.00 -23.29 -2.39
N HIS A 209 9.98 -23.56 -3.68
CA HIS A 209 11.15 -23.53 -4.56
C HIS A 209 11.34 -22.13 -5.12
N VAL A 210 12.50 -21.52 -4.90
CA VAL A 210 12.82 -20.15 -5.30
C VAL A 210 13.75 -20.13 -6.49
N VAL A 211 13.40 -19.33 -7.51
CA VAL A 211 14.28 -19.02 -8.65
C VAL A 211 14.46 -17.51 -8.74
N TRP A 212 15.72 -17.05 -8.77
CA TRP A 212 16.10 -15.66 -8.86
C TRP A 212 16.33 -15.23 -10.31
N THR A 213 15.60 -14.19 -10.76
CA THR A 213 15.76 -13.62 -12.11
C THR A 213 16.87 -12.56 -12.18
N LYS A 214 17.21 -11.94 -11.02
CA LYS A 214 18.17 -10.83 -10.91
C LYS A 214 17.74 -9.58 -11.69
N THR A 215 16.43 -9.41 -11.88
CA THR A 215 15.80 -8.22 -12.46
C THR A 215 14.47 -7.95 -11.76
N TRP A 216 14.02 -6.68 -11.75
CA TRP A 216 12.68 -6.32 -11.29
C TRP A 216 11.62 -6.61 -12.35
N TYR A 217 11.92 -6.29 -13.60
CA TYR A 217 11.01 -6.39 -14.73
C TYR A 217 11.72 -6.93 -15.96
N ASP A 218 11.42 -8.16 -16.33
CA ASP A 218 11.77 -8.81 -17.59
C ASP A 218 10.79 -9.95 -17.84
N PRO A 219 9.71 -9.71 -18.61
CA PRO A 219 8.68 -10.72 -18.83
C PRO A 219 9.18 -12.04 -19.40
N ALA A 220 10.27 -12.00 -20.19
CA ALA A 220 10.85 -13.22 -20.77
C ALA A 220 11.56 -14.06 -19.70
N LEU A 221 12.42 -13.43 -18.89
CA LEU A 221 13.11 -14.12 -17.79
C LEU A 221 12.11 -14.59 -16.71
N GLU A 222 11.08 -13.82 -16.43
CA GLU A 222 10.02 -14.18 -15.49
C GLU A 222 9.25 -15.43 -15.94
N LYS A 223 8.88 -15.47 -17.24
CA LYS A 223 8.21 -16.63 -17.85
C LYS A 223 9.12 -17.86 -17.85
N ASP A 224 10.38 -17.74 -18.18
CA ASP A 224 11.34 -18.84 -18.18
C ASP A 224 11.59 -19.38 -16.77
N ALA A 225 11.72 -18.51 -15.77
CA ALA A 225 11.83 -18.91 -14.38
C ALA A 225 10.58 -19.67 -13.89
N ALA A 226 9.38 -19.19 -14.25
CA ALA A 226 8.14 -19.88 -13.92
C ALA A 226 8.07 -21.26 -14.57
N LYS A 227 8.44 -21.38 -15.86
CA LYS A 227 8.50 -22.68 -16.57
C LYS A 227 9.45 -23.65 -15.89
N SER A 228 10.64 -23.19 -15.48
CA SER A 228 11.61 -24.06 -14.80
C SER A 228 11.06 -24.62 -13.49
N LEU A 229 10.25 -23.84 -12.75
CA LEU A 229 9.58 -24.27 -11.53
C LEU A 229 8.45 -25.26 -11.83
N LEU A 230 7.68 -25.04 -12.88
CA LEU A 230 6.64 -25.96 -13.35
C LEU A 230 7.23 -27.29 -13.79
N ASP A 231 8.34 -27.29 -14.52
CA ASP A 231 9.08 -28.49 -14.96
C ASP A 231 9.66 -29.27 -13.75
N ALA A 232 10.00 -28.56 -12.66
CA ALA A 232 10.40 -29.17 -11.39
C ALA A 232 9.22 -29.76 -10.58
N GLY A 233 7.99 -29.65 -11.12
CA GLY A 233 6.76 -30.20 -10.55
C GLY A 233 6.05 -29.30 -9.55
N CYS A 234 6.34 -27.99 -9.55
CA CYS A 234 5.54 -27.02 -8.81
C CYS A 234 4.16 -26.87 -9.48
N ASP A 235 3.08 -26.88 -8.70
CA ASP A 235 1.70 -26.82 -9.18
C ASP A 235 0.97 -25.54 -8.77
N VAL A 236 1.62 -24.66 -8.01
CA VAL A 236 1.19 -23.30 -7.71
C VAL A 236 2.40 -22.38 -7.87
N ILE A 237 2.32 -21.37 -8.73
CA ILE A 237 3.37 -20.39 -8.96
C ILE A 237 2.99 -19.06 -8.36
N THR A 238 3.89 -18.45 -7.61
CA THR A 238 3.81 -17.05 -7.18
C THR A 238 5.07 -16.30 -7.55
N GLN A 239 5.07 -14.99 -7.38
CA GLN A 239 6.20 -14.16 -7.80
C GLN A 239 6.43 -12.96 -6.90
N HIS A 240 7.65 -12.42 -6.97
CA HIS A 240 8.01 -11.06 -6.59
C HIS A 240 8.70 -10.42 -7.79
N GLN A 241 7.88 -10.13 -8.80
CA GLN A 241 8.24 -9.62 -10.11
C GLN A 241 7.18 -8.61 -10.57
N ASP A 242 7.47 -7.85 -11.60
CA ASP A 242 6.66 -6.70 -12.00
C ASP A 242 5.80 -6.94 -13.26
N SER A 243 5.82 -8.16 -13.84
CA SER A 243 4.94 -8.49 -14.97
C SER A 243 4.02 -9.69 -14.67
N PRO A 244 2.94 -9.91 -15.44
CA PRO A 244 2.07 -11.08 -15.28
C PRO A 244 2.61 -12.36 -15.95
N ALA A 245 3.84 -12.37 -16.47
CA ALA A 245 4.36 -13.46 -17.29
C ALA A 245 4.43 -14.82 -16.56
N ALA A 246 4.68 -14.80 -15.24
CA ALA A 246 4.67 -16.02 -14.43
C ALA A 246 3.25 -16.61 -14.28
N GLN A 247 2.22 -15.76 -14.17
CA GLN A 247 0.81 -16.17 -14.10
C GLN A 247 0.35 -16.80 -15.42
N GLU A 248 0.73 -16.18 -16.54
CA GLU A 248 0.43 -16.71 -17.88
C GLU A 248 1.08 -18.08 -18.07
N ALA A 249 2.37 -18.22 -17.70
CA ALA A 249 3.08 -19.50 -17.79
C ALA A 249 2.40 -20.61 -16.96
N ALA A 250 1.97 -20.28 -15.73
CA ALA A 250 1.25 -21.23 -14.88
C ALA A 250 -0.08 -21.66 -15.51
N GLN A 251 -0.86 -20.71 -16.03
CA GLN A 251 -2.11 -21.03 -16.72
C GLN A 251 -1.90 -21.87 -17.98
N GLU A 252 -0.88 -21.57 -18.80
CA GLU A 252 -0.51 -22.35 -19.97
C GLU A 252 -0.19 -23.82 -19.62
N ALA A 253 0.42 -24.04 -18.45
CA ALA A 253 0.76 -25.37 -17.94
C ALA A 253 -0.39 -26.07 -17.18
N GLY A 254 -1.53 -25.42 -16.99
CA GLY A 254 -2.63 -25.94 -16.19
C GLY A 254 -2.41 -25.97 -14.69
N ALA A 255 -1.42 -25.22 -14.20
CA ALA A 255 -1.12 -25.00 -12.80
C ALA A 255 -1.86 -23.76 -12.26
N TYR A 256 -1.94 -23.62 -10.93
CA TYR A 256 -2.45 -22.40 -10.30
C TYR A 256 -1.37 -21.32 -10.19
N CYS A 257 -1.82 -20.08 -10.03
CA CYS A 257 -0.94 -18.97 -9.78
C CYS A 257 -1.50 -17.98 -8.74
N ILE A 258 -0.59 -17.19 -8.20
CA ILE A 258 -0.88 -16.07 -7.28
C ILE A 258 -0.12 -14.85 -7.79
N GLY A 259 -0.87 -13.78 -8.08
CA GLY A 259 -0.31 -12.53 -8.59
C GLY A 259 0.37 -11.67 -7.52
N TYR A 260 0.98 -10.58 -7.97
CA TYR A 260 1.66 -9.61 -7.12
C TYR A 260 1.49 -8.19 -7.64
N ASN A 261 1.60 -7.23 -6.75
CA ASN A 261 1.51 -5.79 -6.96
C ASN A 261 0.09 -5.27 -7.25
N SER A 262 -0.64 -5.92 -8.17
CA SER A 262 -2.00 -5.59 -8.57
C SER A 262 -2.86 -6.85 -8.70
N ASP A 263 -4.15 -6.70 -8.96
CA ASP A 263 -5.01 -7.83 -9.30
C ASP A 263 -4.69 -8.35 -10.70
N MET A 264 -4.04 -9.51 -10.75
CA MET A 264 -3.62 -10.16 -11.99
C MET A 264 -4.63 -11.20 -12.53
N ALA A 265 -5.85 -11.22 -12.00
CA ALA A 265 -6.86 -12.21 -12.43
C ALA A 265 -7.17 -12.17 -13.93
N SER A 266 -7.10 -11.00 -14.56
CA SER A 266 -7.37 -10.84 -15.99
C SER A 266 -6.32 -11.52 -16.90
N PHE A 267 -5.09 -11.71 -16.43
CA PHE A 267 -3.99 -12.33 -17.18
C PHE A 267 -4.02 -13.86 -17.10
N ALA A 268 -4.57 -14.39 -16.01
CA ALA A 268 -4.68 -15.83 -15.82
C ALA A 268 -6.02 -16.22 -15.19
N PRO A 269 -7.17 -15.94 -15.86
CA PRO A 269 -8.50 -16.06 -15.25
C PRO A 269 -8.90 -17.49 -14.85
N LYS A 270 -8.22 -18.50 -15.39
CA LYS A 270 -8.46 -19.91 -15.07
C LYS A 270 -7.48 -20.48 -14.04
N ALA A 271 -6.48 -19.71 -13.64
CA ALA A 271 -5.39 -20.17 -12.79
C ALA A 271 -5.14 -19.26 -11.58
N ASN A 272 -5.48 -17.97 -11.67
CA ASN A 272 -5.18 -17.00 -10.62
C ASN A 272 -6.09 -17.22 -9.40
N LEU A 273 -5.48 -17.63 -8.28
CA LEU A 273 -6.16 -17.86 -7.00
C LEU A 273 -6.49 -16.54 -6.31
N THR A 274 -5.59 -15.59 -6.36
CA THR A 274 -5.65 -14.20 -5.85
C THR A 274 -4.35 -13.49 -6.22
N SER A 275 -4.17 -12.25 -5.74
CA SER A 275 -2.91 -11.50 -5.82
C SER A 275 -2.60 -10.81 -4.49
N ALA A 276 -1.34 -10.73 -4.09
CA ALA A 276 -0.92 -9.83 -3.02
C ALA A 276 -0.77 -8.41 -3.61
N ILE A 277 -1.51 -7.44 -3.12
CA ILE A 277 -1.67 -6.14 -3.79
C ILE A 277 -1.24 -4.97 -2.93
N TRP A 278 -0.86 -3.88 -3.59
CA TRP A 278 -0.60 -2.57 -3.03
C TRP A 278 -1.77 -1.62 -3.25
N ASN A 279 -2.01 -0.76 -2.29
CA ASN A 279 -2.91 0.38 -2.39
C ASN A 279 -2.19 1.64 -1.88
N TRP A 280 -1.39 2.25 -2.74
CA TRP A 280 -0.56 3.41 -2.39
C TRP A 280 -1.35 4.72 -2.25
N GLY A 281 -2.57 4.79 -2.81
CA GLY A 281 -3.38 6.00 -2.82
C GLY A 281 -3.51 6.70 -1.47
N PRO A 282 -3.98 6.03 -0.41
CA PRO A 282 -4.15 6.63 0.91
C PRO A 282 -2.86 7.25 1.46
N MET A 283 -1.71 6.58 1.28
CA MET A 283 -0.43 7.05 1.75
C MET A 283 0.05 8.28 0.97
N TYR A 284 -0.06 8.26 -0.35
CA TYR A 284 0.35 9.39 -1.18
C TYR A 284 -0.51 10.62 -0.94
N VAL A 285 -1.83 10.46 -0.89
CA VAL A 285 -2.78 11.54 -0.58
C VAL A 285 -2.47 12.17 0.77
N LYS A 286 -2.28 11.35 1.82
CA LYS A 286 -1.90 11.84 3.14
C LYS A 286 -0.59 12.61 3.12
N THR A 287 0.44 12.08 2.46
CA THR A 287 1.77 12.72 2.39
C THR A 287 1.70 14.06 1.64
N VAL A 288 0.98 14.13 0.52
CA VAL A 288 0.78 15.38 -0.24
C VAL A 288 -0.01 16.40 0.58
N GLN A 289 -1.01 15.97 1.36
CA GLN A 289 -1.73 16.83 2.29
C GLN A 289 -0.78 17.40 3.37
N GLU A 290 0.08 16.59 3.96
CA GLU A 290 1.08 17.03 4.93
C GLU A 290 2.07 18.06 4.34
N VAL A 291 2.45 17.90 3.07
CA VAL A 291 3.28 18.89 2.35
C VAL A 291 2.53 20.20 2.17
N ARG A 292 1.26 20.15 1.78
CA ARG A 292 0.40 21.31 1.63
C ARG A 292 0.27 22.10 2.93
N ASP A 293 0.02 21.40 4.02
CA ASP A 293 -0.26 21.98 5.34
C ASP A 293 1.03 22.37 6.08
N GLY A 294 2.22 22.07 5.51
CA GLY A 294 3.51 22.32 6.14
C GLY A 294 3.84 21.40 7.34
N SER A 295 3.06 20.34 7.54
CA SER A 295 3.24 19.38 8.65
C SER A 295 4.15 18.20 8.29
N TRP A 296 4.49 18.02 7.01
CA TRP A 296 5.41 16.96 6.59
C TRP A 296 6.77 17.07 7.28
N LYS A 297 7.32 15.94 7.69
CA LYS A 297 8.62 15.87 8.36
C LYS A 297 9.54 14.90 7.62
N GLY A 298 10.80 15.32 7.46
CA GLY A 298 11.87 14.42 7.04
C GLY A 298 12.31 13.47 8.17
N ASP A 299 13.27 12.62 7.84
CA ASP A 299 13.89 11.65 8.76
C ASP A 299 12.91 10.63 9.37
N GLN A 300 11.80 10.35 8.68
CA GLN A 300 10.81 9.37 9.10
C GLN A 300 10.96 8.06 8.33
N SER A 301 10.59 6.95 8.99
CA SER A 301 10.36 5.66 8.36
C SER A 301 8.91 5.26 8.58
N MET A 302 8.19 5.03 7.49
CA MET A 302 6.78 4.64 7.53
C MET A 302 6.65 3.22 6.99
N TRP A 303 6.19 2.30 7.81
CA TRP A 303 5.98 0.92 7.41
C TRP A 303 4.55 0.50 7.70
N TRP A 304 3.69 0.73 6.71
CA TRP A 304 2.24 0.63 6.84
C TRP A 304 1.75 -0.80 6.63
N SER A 305 0.73 -1.16 7.37
CA SER A 305 0.17 -2.50 7.44
C SER A 305 -1.10 -2.65 6.61
N MET A 306 -1.68 -3.84 6.65
CA MET A 306 -3.02 -4.11 6.13
C MET A 306 -4.10 -3.29 6.88
N GLN A 307 -3.91 -3.05 8.19
CA GLN A 307 -4.78 -2.17 8.98
C GLN A 307 -4.78 -0.73 8.46
N ASP A 308 -3.64 -0.26 7.93
CA ASP A 308 -3.49 1.08 7.35
C ASP A 308 -4.03 1.17 5.92
N GLY A 309 -4.46 0.04 5.32
CA GLY A 309 -5.05 -0.02 4.00
C GLY A 309 -4.07 0.06 2.83
N VAL A 310 -2.76 -0.07 3.07
CA VAL A 310 -1.72 0.00 2.01
C VAL A 310 -1.45 -1.35 1.37
N VAL A 311 -1.68 -2.44 2.09
CA VAL A 311 -1.51 -3.80 1.59
C VAL A 311 -2.79 -4.61 1.73
N ASP A 312 -3.09 -5.46 0.75
CA ASP A 312 -4.26 -6.34 0.78
C ASP A 312 -4.01 -7.57 -0.12
N ILE A 313 -5.03 -8.43 -0.21
CA ILE A 313 -5.16 -9.44 -1.25
C ILE A 313 -6.31 -9.09 -2.18
N ALA A 314 -6.15 -9.36 -3.47
CA ALA A 314 -7.22 -9.23 -4.46
C ALA A 314 -8.36 -10.22 -4.18
N PRO A 315 -9.53 -10.07 -4.79
CA PRO A 315 -10.60 -11.06 -4.68
C PRO A 315 -10.10 -12.47 -5.00
N MET A 316 -10.47 -13.43 -4.16
CA MET A 316 -10.11 -14.83 -4.38
C MET A 316 -10.89 -15.41 -5.55
N GLY A 317 -10.21 -16.11 -6.45
CA GLY A 317 -10.79 -16.76 -7.62
C GLY A 317 -11.89 -17.78 -7.27
N SER A 318 -12.74 -18.08 -8.25
CA SER A 318 -13.84 -19.03 -8.06
C SER A 318 -13.38 -20.47 -7.80
N MET A 319 -12.13 -20.81 -8.17
CA MET A 319 -11.52 -22.10 -7.91
C MET A 319 -11.06 -22.31 -6.47
N VAL A 320 -10.98 -21.25 -5.67
CA VAL A 320 -10.64 -21.36 -4.23
C VAL A 320 -11.89 -21.84 -3.47
N PRO A 321 -11.82 -22.94 -2.71
CA PRO A 321 -12.95 -23.46 -1.93
C PRO A 321 -13.44 -22.48 -0.86
N ASP A 322 -14.72 -22.54 -0.51
CA ASP A 322 -15.35 -21.58 0.41
C ASP A 322 -14.82 -21.72 1.86
N ASP A 323 -14.43 -22.90 2.28
CA ASP A 323 -13.77 -23.12 3.56
C ASP A 323 -12.39 -22.46 3.62
N VAL A 324 -11.60 -22.54 2.54
CA VAL A 324 -10.32 -21.82 2.40
C VAL A 324 -10.55 -20.32 2.40
N LYS A 325 -11.53 -19.81 1.64
CA LYS A 325 -11.90 -18.39 1.66
C LYS A 325 -12.26 -17.92 3.06
N SER A 326 -13.04 -18.71 3.78
CA SER A 326 -13.47 -18.39 5.15
C SER A 326 -12.29 -18.33 6.11
N MET A 327 -11.37 -19.30 6.05
CA MET A 327 -10.14 -19.32 6.85
C MET A 327 -9.27 -18.10 6.58
N VAL A 328 -9.02 -17.78 5.30
CA VAL A 328 -8.19 -16.64 4.89
C VAL A 328 -8.82 -15.31 5.33
N ASN A 329 -10.15 -15.16 5.16
CA ASN A 329 -10.85 -13.96 5.60
C ASN A 329 -10.82 -13.78 7.11
N ALA A 330 -10.91 -14.86 7.89
CA ALA A 330 -10.76 -14.81 9.34
C ALA A 330 -9.36 -14.33 9.73
N LYS A 331 -8.30 -14.86 9.08
CA LYS A 331 -6.91 -14.42 9.34
C LYS A 331 -6.66 -12.98 8.89
N LYS A 332 -7.22 -12.58 7.74
CA LYS A 332 -7.20 -11.19 7.29
C LYS A 332 -7.84 -10.26 8.34
N ALA A 333 -8.99 -10.64 8.88
CA ALA A 333 -9.66 -9.85 9.92
C ALA A 333 -8.80 -9.68 11.17
N GLU A 334 -8.04 -10.70 11.60
CA GLU A 334 -7.06 -10.55 12.69
C GLU A 334 -5.98 -9.52 12.37
N LEU A 335 -5.37 -9.58 11.17
CA LEU A 335 -4.34 -8.64 10.73
C LEU A 335 -4.88 -7.20 10.67
N MET A 336 -6.14 -7.02 10.24
CA MET A 336 -6.81 -5.72 10.21
C MET A 336 -7.03 -5.11 11.60
N THR A 337 -6.94 -5.87 12.68
CA THR A 337 -6.95 -5.34 14.05
C THR A 337 -5.56 -4.91 14.56
N GLY A 338 -4.52 -5.03 13.74
CA GLY A 338 -3.13 -4.81 14.12
C GLY A 338 -2.47 -5.99 14.84
N LYS A 339 -3.17 -7.14 14.98
CA LYS A 339 -2.61 -8.35 15.57
C LYS A 339 -1.78 -9.10 14.51
N ASP A 340 -0.50 -8.81 14.45
CA ASP A 340 0.45 -9.47 13.55
C ASP A 340 1.29 -10.49 14.32
N THR A 341 1.02 -11.76 14.05
CA THR A 341 1.71 -12.91 14.66
C THR A 341 2.43 -13.79 13.63
N ILE A 342 2.60 -13.28 12.40
CA ILE A 342 3.14 -14.07 11.29
C ILE A 342 4.54 -14.60 11.61
N PHE A 343 5.38 -13.75 12.20
CA PHE A 343 6.73 -14.10 12.62
C PHE A 343 6.86 -14.35 14.13
N ALA A 344 5.75 -14.67 14.84
CA ALA A 344 5.84 -15.10 16.22
C ALA A 344 6.47 -16.51 16.30
N GLY A 345 7.48 -16.67 17.15
CA GLY A 345 8.20 -17.94 17.33
C GLY A 345 7.39 -19.03 18.05
N PRO A 346 7.81 -20.29 17.96
CA PRO A 346 9.12 -20.70 17.42
C PRO A 346 9.13 -20.82 15.89
N ILE A 347 10.16 -20.26 15.24
CA ILE A 347 10.39 -20.39 13.80
C ILE A 347 11.80 -20.92 13.57
N LYS A 348 11.93 -21.93 12.71
CA LYS A 348 13.20 -22.53 12.32
C LYS A 348 13.68 -21.96 10.98
N ASN A 349 15.00 -21.85 10.81
CA ASN A 349 15.64 -21.58 9.53
C ASN A 349 15.72 -22.86 8.67
N GLN A 350 16.27 -22.73 7.45
CA GLN A 350 16.44 -23.85 6.52
C GLN A 350 17.29 -25.01 7.09
N ALA A 351 18.22 -24.73 8.01
CA ALA A 351 19.06 -25.74 8.65
C ALA A 351 18.32 -26.48 9.79
N GLY A 352 17.10 -26.09 10.11
CA GLY A 352 16.32 -26.66 11.22
C GLY A 352 16.65 -26.06 12.59
N GLU A 353 17.48 -25.02 12.63
CA GLU A 353 17.83 -24.29 13.85
C GLU A 353 16.76 -23.27 14.20
N VAL A 354 16.51 -23.07 15.50
CA VAL A 354 15.53 -22.06 15.96
C VAL A 354 16.10 -20.66 15.71
N ALA A 355 15.55 -19.97 14.71
CA ALA A 355 15.90 -18.59 14.37
C ALA A 355 15.09 -17.56 15.16
N ILE A 356 13.83 -17.87 15.49
CA ILE A 356 12.97 -17.06 16.36
C ILE A 356 12.47 -17.96 17.48
N ALA A 357 12.83 -17.62 18.73
CA ALA A 357 12.51 -18.45 19.89
C ALA A 357 11.01 -18.43 20.21
N GLU A 358 10.52 -19.46 20.89
CA GLU A 358 9.15 -19.54 21.38
C GLU A 358 8.81 -18.32 22.27
N GLY A 359 7.60 -17.78 22.07
CA GLY A 359 7.12 -16.62 22.83
C GLY A 359 7.76 -15.28 22.44
N THR A 360 8.62 -15.25 21.41
CA THR A 360 9.22 -14.00 20.91
C THR A 360 8.60 -13.60 19.55
N THR A 361 8.58 -12.28 19.31
CA THR A 361 8.21 -11.70 18.01
C THR A 361 9.31 -10.71 17.63
N PRO A 362 9.90 -10.82 16.43
CA PRO A 362 10.91 -9.88 15.97
C PRO A 362 10.36 -8.45 15.91
N ASP A 363 11.19 -7.48 16.22
CA ASP A 363 10.87 -6.08 16.00
C ASP A 363 11.00 -5.70 14.50
N ASP A 364 10.61 -4.47 14.18
CA ASP A 364 10.69 -3.97 12.81
C ASP A 364 12.12 -3.98 12.25
N GLY A 365 13.12 -3.71 13.08
CA GLY A 365 14.52 -3.73 12.68
C GLY A 365 14.97 -5.12 12.24
N ALA A 366 14.65 -6.14 13.02
CA ALA A 366 14.95 -7.53 12.70
C ALA A 366 14.19 -8.00 11.44
N LEU A 367 12.93 -7.60 11.28
CA LEU A 367 12.16 -7.94 10.08
C LEU A 367 12.68 -7.22 8.83
N LEU A 368 13.06 -5.95 8.94
CA LEU A 368 13.61 -5.17 7.81
C LEU A 368 15.01 -5.62 7.40
N GLY A 369 15.76 -6.24 8.31
CA GLY A 369 17.08 -6.81 8.05
C GLY A 369 17.10 -8.32 7.76
N MET A 370 15.95 -8.97 7.56
CA MET A 370 15.84 -10.43 7.39
C MET A 370 16.58 -10.91 6.13
N ASP A 371 17.63 -11.70 6.29
CA ASP A 371 18.54 -12.19 5.25
C ASP A 371 18.66 -13.73 5.17
N TRP A 372 17.78 -14.45 5.88
CA TRP A 372 17.73 -15.90 5.97
C TRP A 372 16.36 -16.46 5.60
N PHE A 373 16.31 -17.72 5.18
CA PHE A 373 15.06 -18.42 4.86
C PHE A 373 14.56 -19.30 6.01
N VAL A 374 13.23 -19.33 6.15
CA VAL A 374 12.54 -20.27 7.06
C VAL A 374 12.62 -21.70 6.55
N GLU A 375 12.43 -22.68 7.46
CA GLU A 375 12.25 -24.08 7.11
C GLU A 375 11.12 -24.25 6.08
N GLY A 376 11.38 -25.06 5.05
CA GLY A 376 10.43 -25.30 3.95
C GLY A 376 10.76 -24.55 2.67
N VAL A 377 11.61 -23.53 2.71
CA VAL A 377 12.13 -22.90 1.48
C VAL A 377 13.24 -23.74 0.88
N VAL A 378 13.25 -23.90 -0.44
CA VAL A 378 14.28 -24.56 -1.24
C VAL A 378 14.91 -23.53 -2.18
N GLY A 379 16.16 -23.22 -1.96
CA GLY A 379 16.93 -22.20 -2.66
C GLY A 379 17.97 -21.56 -1.73
N THR A 380 18.68 -20.54 -2.23
CA THR A 380 19.68 -19.80 -1.45
C THR A 380 19.37 -18.31 -1.48
N THR A 381 19.89 -17.58 -0.50
CA THR A 381 19.81 -16.10 -0.45
C THR A 381 20.98 -15.41 -1.13
N ASN A 382 21.74 -16.13 -1.97
CA ASN A 382 22.96 -15.65 -2.65
C ASN A 382 22.76 -15.59 -4.17
#